data_82ccb51f075619ba008bfc996c251865
#
_entry.id   82ccb51f075619ba008bfc996c251865
#
_cell.length_a   1.000
_cell.length_b   1.000
_cell.length_c   1.000
_cell.angle_alpha   90.00
_cell.angle_beta   90.00
_cell.angle_gamma   90.00
#
_symmetry.space_group_name_H-M   'P 1'
#
loop_
_entity.id
_entity.type
_entity.pdbx_description
1 polymer ?
#
loop_
_entity_poly.entity_id
_entity_poly.type
_entity_poly.pdbx_seq_one_letter_code
_entity_poly.pdbx_strand_id
1 'polypeptide(L)'
;MATEKWKEKLHRKHSLTEDDLKALQSIGHIQKFNAGESIVKLGEVNDHIFIITSGIWREYCFYHGEEATIWFNVASEITFSVWGYVHQKPSHLFIESITDSEALCVSRQQLSSLFNSSLKFANLGRCIVEEFILLYEGWHIKMWRQNAFERYLNLLEEYPEVIGAIPLKYVASYLGITVQSLSRIRAGLKR
;
A
#
# COMPACT_ATOMS: atom_id res chain seq x y z
N MET A 1 15.15 -3.96 -13.84
CA MET A 1 15.58 -2.85 -12.95
C MET A 1 14.52 -2.40 -11.93
N ALA A 2 13.21 -2.38 -12.22
CA ALA A 2 12.19 -2.11 -11.19
C ALA A 2 11.98 -3.27 -10.20
N THR A 3 12.20 -4.49 -10.64
CA THR A 3 11.91 -5.75 -9.94
C THR A 3 12.80 -6.02 -8.71
N GLU A 4 13.81 -5.21 -8.43
CA GLU A 4 14.76 -5.47 -7.32
C GLU A 4 14.68 -4.47 -6.17
N LYS A 5 14.05 -3.31 -6.37
CA LYS A 5 13.97 -2.26 -5.33
C LYS A 5 13.31 -2.74 -4.02
N TRP A 6 12.29 -3.60 -4.11
CA TRP A 6 11.64 -4.15 -2.92
C TRP A 6 12.56 -5.09 -2.14
N LYS A 7 13.42 -5.84 -2.84
CA LYS A 7 14.43 -6.69 -2.21
C LYS A 7 15.46 -5.86 -1.47
N GLU A 8 15.97 -4.80 -2.10
CA GLU A 8 16.90 -3.86 -1.48
C GLU A 8 16.29 -3.16 -0.25
N LYS A 9 15.01 -2.78 -0.32
CA LYS A 9 14.29 -2.18 0.80
C LYS A 9 14.18 -3.16 1.97
N LEU A 10 13.76 -4.41 1.73
CA LEU A 10 13.67 -5.44 2.76
C LEU A 10 15.05 -5.84 3.31
N HIS A 11 16.05 -5.98 2.43
CA HIS A 11 17.43 -6.24 2.84
C HIS A 11 17.95 -5.16 3.80
N ARG A 12 17.85 -3.88 3.40
CA ARG A 12 18.31 -2.75 4.21
C ARG A 12 17.57 -2.59 5.52
N LYS A 13 16.25 -2.76 5.49
CA LYS A 13 15.36 -2.44 6.60
C LYS A 13 15.29 -3.56 7.64
N HIS A 14 15.38 -4.80 7.18
CA HIS A 14 15.16 -5.99 8.02
C HIS A 14 16.35 -6.94 8.07
N SER A 15 17.51 -6.54 7.54
CA SER A 15 18.74 -7.35 7.51
C SER A 15 18.55 -8.75 6.89
N LEU A 16 17.66 -8.87 5.89
CA LEU A 16 17.44 -10.11 5.17
C LEU A 16 18.61 -10.39 4.22
N THR A 17 19.10 -11.64 4.19
CA THR A 17 20.09 -12.08 3.22
C THR A 17 19.46 -12.34 1.85
N GLU A 18 20.28 -12.51 0.82
CA GLU A 18 19.81 -12.92 -0.51
C GLU A 18 19.03 -14.25 -0.47
N ASP A 19 19.45 -15.19 0.38
CA ASP A 19 18.78 -16.48 0.52
C ASP A 19 17.42 -16.34 1.24
N ASP A 20 17.30 -15.43 2.20
CA ASP A 20 16.00 -15.09 2.82
C ASP A 20 15.04 -14.46 1.80
N LEU A 21 15.55 -13.58 0.94
CA LEU A 21 14.74 -12.97 -0.12
C LEU A 21 14.29 -13.99 -1.16
N LYS A 22 15.18 -14.94 -1.52
CA LYS A 22 14.80 -16.07 -2.39
C LYS A 22 13.76 -16.97 -1.72
N ALA A 23 13.91 -17.27 -0.43
CA ALA A 23 12.93 -18.05 0.33
C ALA A 23 11.56 -17.36 0.32
N LEU A 24 11.51 -16.05 0.61
CA LEU A 24 10.27 -15.27 0.54
C LEU A 24 9.66 -15.27 -0.87
N GLN A 25 10.48 -15.11 -1.90
CA GLN A 25 10.01 -15.12 -3.29
C GLN A 25 9.52 -16.50 -3.72
N SER A 26 10.13 -17.59 -3.23
CA SER A 26 9.78 -18.97 -3.61
C SER A 26 8.44 -19.44 -3.07
N ILE A 27 7.94 -18.83 -1.99
CA ILE A 27 6.63 -19.18 -1.42
C ILE A 27 5.46 -18.46 -2.08
N GLY A 28 5.73 -17.44 -2.91
CA GLY A 28 4.71 -16.66 -3.61
C GLY A 28 4.83 -16.79 -5.12
N HIS A 29 4.02 -16.01 -5.83
CA HIS A 29 4.10 -15.89 -7.28
C HIS A 29 3.96 -14.43 -7.69
N ILE A 30 4.63 -14.04 -8.77
CA ILE A 30 4.45 -12.72 -9.37
C ILE A 30 3.17 -12.74 -10.20
N GLN A 31 2.31 -11.76 -9.95
CA GLN A 31 1.09 -11.55 -10.70
C GLN A 31 1.08 -10.15 -11.31
N LYS A 32 0.56 -10.02 -12.53
CA LYS A 32 0.33 -8.77 -13.23
C LYS A 32 -1.11 -8.33 -13.03
N PHE A 33 -1.29 -7.02 -12.91
CA PHE A 33 -2.58 -6.38 -12.75
C PHE A 33 -2.69 -5.22 -13.73
N ASN A 34 -3.83 -5.14 -14.42
CA ASN A 34 -4.09 -4.02 -15.34
C ASN A 34 -4.54 -2.78 -14.56
N ALA A 35 -4.35 -1.60 -15.14
CA ALA A 35 -4.90 -0.37 -14.60
C ALA A 35 -6.42 -0.48 -14.41
N GLY A 36 -6.93 -0.09 -13.23
CA GLY A 36 -8.34 -0.21 -12.84
C GLY A 36 -8.77 -1.59 -12.35
N GLU A 37 -7.86 -2.55 -12.23
CA GLU A 37 -8.18 -3.89 -11.74
C GLU A 37 -8.38 -3.90 -10.22
N SER A 38 -9.52 -4.46 -9.77
CA SER A 38 -9.82 -4.62 -8.35
C SER A 38 -9.18 -5.91 -7.83
N ILE A 39 -8.27 -5.77 -6.89
CA ILE A 39 -7.47 -6.85 -6.29
C ILE A 39 -8.15 -7.40 -5.04
N VAL A 40 -8.71 -6.51 -4.22
CA VAL A 40 -9.53 -6.84 -3.06
C VAL A 40 -10.84 -6.08 -3.18
N LYS A 41 -11.95 -6.77 -2.99
CA LYS A 41 -13.29 -6.17 -3.04
C LYS A 41 -13.94 -6.12 -1.67
N LEU A 42 -14.70 -5.06 -1.43
CA LEU A 42 -15.55 -4.95 -0.25
C LEU A 42 -16.47 -6.18 -0.12
N GLY A 43 -16.51 -6.76 1.06
CA GLY A 43 -17.35 -7.93 1.34
C GLY A 43 -16.76 -9.28 0.93
N GLU A 44 -15.61 -9.31 0.25
CA GLU A 44 -14.89 -10.55 -0.08
C GLU A 44 -13.78 -10.84 0.95
N VAL A 45 -13.50 -12.12 1.20
CA VAL A 45 -12.37 -12.53 2.02
C VAL A 45 -11.15 -12.67 1.13
N ASN A 46 -10.12 -11.88 1.41
CA ASN A 46 -8.82 -12.00 0.74
C ASN A 46 -7.73 -12.20 1.81
N ASP A 47 -7.06 -13.34 1.78
CA ASP A 47 -6.06 -13.75 2.76
C ASP A 47 -4.61 -13.63 2.25
N HIS A 48 -4.41 -12.93 1.14
CA HIS A 48 -3.10 -12.68 0.57
C HIS A 48 -2.50 -11.36 1.08
N ILE A 49 -1.18 -11.34 1.17
CA ILE A 49 -0.41 -10.10 1.16
C ILE A 49 0.20 -9.90 -0.23
N PHE A 50 0.39 -8.64 -0.58
CA PHE A 50 0.94 -8.22 -1.86
C PHE A 50 2.15 -7.33 -1.61
N ILE A 51 3.32 -7.74 -2.12
CA ILE A 51 4.52 -6.91 -2.17
C ILE A 51 4.57 -6.30 -3.57
N ILE A 52 4.27 -5.01 -3.68
CA ILE A 52 4.20 -4.33 -4.97
C ILE A 52 5.61 -4.22 -5.55
N THR A 53 5.84 -4.78 -6.73
CA THR A 53 7.13 -4.72 -7.41
C THR A 53 7.18 -3.60 -8.44
N SER A 54 6.02 -3.21 -8.99
CA SER A 54 5.87 -2.05 -9.87
C SER A 54 4.42 -1.54 -9.87
N GLY A 55 4.25 -0.26 -10.20
CA GLY A 55 2.93 0.38 -10.32
C GLY A 55 2.47 1.08 -9.04
N ILE A 56 1.24 1.58 -9.07
CA ILE A 56 0.59 2.34 -8.00
C ILE A 56 -0.78 1.75 -7.74
N TRP A 57 -1.05 1.45 -6.47
CA TRP A 57 -2.32 0.93 -5.99
C TRP A 57 -2.96 1.93 -5.04
N ARG A 58 -4.27 1.83 -4.86
CA ARG A 58 -4.98 2.59 -3.83
C ARG A 58 -5.86 1.68 -2.98
N GLU A 59 -6.02 2.04 -1.73
CA GLU A 59 -7.03 1.53 -0.82
C GLU A 59 -8.14 2.56 -0.70
N TYR A 60 -9.39 2.13 -0.82
CA TYR A 60 -10.53 3.03 -0.68
C TYR A 60 -11.76 2.33 -0.11
N CYS A 61 -12.65 3.11 0.46
CA CYS A 61 -13.99 2.67 0.86
C CYS A 61 -15.04 3.63 0.32
N PHE A 62 -16.30 3.32 0.54
CA PHE A 62 -17.39 4.26 0.27
C PHE A 62 -17.74 5.05 1.55
N TYR A 63 -17.85 6.36 1.40
CA TYR A 63 -18.32 7.27 2.42
C TYR A 63 -19.40 8.17 1.83
N HIS A 64 -20.63 8.11 2.36
CA HIS A 64 -21.80 8.80 1.81
C HIS A 64 -22.05 8.56 0.31
N GLY A 65 -21.75 7.36 -0.18
CA GLY A 65 -21.94 6.99 -1.58
C GLY A 65 -20.79 7.39 -2.52
N GLU A 66 -19.78 8.11 -2.02
CA GLU A 66 -18.60 8.53 -2.77
C GLU A 66 -17.37 7.69 -2.39
N GLU A 67 -16.46 7.49 -3.34
CA GLU A 67 -15.19 6.83 -3.07
C GLU A 67 -14.29 7.70 -2.20
N ALA A 68 -13.91 7.19 -1.04
CA ALA A 68 -12.94 7.81 -0.14
C ALA A 68 -11.62 7.04 -0.18
N THR A 69 -10.61 7.62 -0.82
CA THR A 69 -9.25 7.04 -0.84
C THR A 69 -8.63 7.15 0.53
N ILE A 70 -8.18 6.01 1.07
CA ILE A 70 -7.59 5.90 2.41
C ILE A 70 -6.07 5.95 2.29
N TRP A 71 -5.51 5.22 1.31
CA TRP A 71 -4.08 5.07 1.15
C TRP A 71 -3.67 4.90 -0.30
N PHE A 72 -2.41 5.26 -0.60
CA PHE A 72 -1.73 4.87 -1.83
C PHE A 72 -0.57 3.95 -1.47
N ASN A 73 -0.40 2.91 -2.26
CA ASN A 73 0.71 1.99 -2.13
C ASN A 73 1.51 2.01 -3.43
N VAL A 74 2.82 2.10 -3.32
CA VAL A 74 3.76 2.18 -4.45
C VAL A 74 4.74 1.00 -4.46
N ALA A 75 5.58 0.94 -5.46
CA ALA A 75 6.60 -0.11 -5.56
C ALA A 75 7.45 -0.20 -4.28
N SER A 76 7.70 -1.42 -3.83
CA SER A 76 8.40 -1.78 -2.59
C SER A 76 7.58 -1.64 -1.31
N GLU A 77 6.28 -1.43 -1.41
CA GLU A 77 5.38 -1.45 -0.27
C GLU A 77 4.58 -2.74 -0.21
N ILE A 78 4.07 -3.03 0.99
CA ILE A 78 3.26 -4.20 1.29
C ILE A 78 1.85 -3.73 1.58
N THR A 79 0.87 -4.34 0.94
CA THR A 79 -0.55 -4.09 1.22
C THR A 79 -1.35 -5.38 1.32
N PHE A 80 -2.45 -5.36 2.04
CA PHE A 80 -3.36 -6.48 2.22
C PHE A 80 -4.68 -6.04 2.87
N SER A 81 -5.72 -6.84 2.72
CA SER A 81 -6.93 -6.65 3.52
C SER A 81 -6.67 -7.09 4.97
N VAL A 82 -6.62 -6.16 5.90
CA VAL A 82 -6.40 -6.48 7.33
C VAL A 82 -7.44 -7.47 7.85
N TRP A 83 -8.73 -7.25 7.56
CA TRP A 83 -9.81 -8.16 7.97
C TRP A 83 -9.72 -9.53 7.29
N GLY A 84 -9.40 -9.55 6.00
CA GLY A 84 -9.24 -10.79 5.25
C GLY A 84 -8.04 -11.59 5.71
N TYR A 85 -6.88 -10.96 5.80
CA TYR A 85 -5.64 -11.64 6.16
C TYR A 85 -5.60 -12.07 7.63
N VAL A 86 -5.94 -11.16 8.57
CA VAL A 86 -5.81 -11.44 10.02
C VAL A 86 -6.96 -12.29 10.54
N HIS A 87 -8.20 -11.93 10.21
CA HIS A 87 -9.40 -12.55 10.77
C HIS A 87 -10.13 -13.49 9.82
N GLN A 88 -9.73 -13.59 8.56
CA GLN A 88 -10.44 -14.33 7.51
C GLN A 88 -11.93 -13.94 7.41
N LYS A 89 -12.17 -12.63 7.56
CA LYS A 89 -13.47 -11.99 7.44
C LYS A 89 -13.55 -11.11 6.20
N PRO A 90 -14.76 -10.78 5.72
CA PRO A 90 -14.95 -9.89 4.59
C PRO A 90 -14.20 -8.56 4.74
N SER A 91 -13.57 -8.09 3.67
CA SER A 91 -12.88 -6.81 3.62
C SER A 91 -13.85 -5.65 3.79
N HIS A 92 -13.42 -4.62 4.51
CA HIS A 92 -14.15 -3.36 4.66
C HIS A 92 -13.73 -2.29 3.65
N LEU A 93 -12.78 -2.61 2.78
CA LEU A 93 -12.25 -1.70 1.77
C LEU A 93 -11.99 -2.44 0.45
N PHE A 94 -11.75 -1.65 -0.57
CA PHE A 94 -11.22 -2.10 -1.85
C PHE A 94 -9.73 -1.84 -1.92
N ILE A 95 -9.00 -2.71 -2.63
CA ILE A 95 -7.65 -2.46 -3.12
C ILE A 95 -7.68 -2.56 -4.63
N GLU A 96 -7.22 -1.53 -5.32
CA GLU A 96 -7.28 -1.38 -6.77
C GLU A 96 -5.92 -0.95 -7.32
N SER A 97 -5.53 -1.55 -8.44
CA SER A 97 -4.39 -1.08 -9.21
C SER A 97 -4.79 0.16 -10.03
N ILE A 98 -4.09 1.28 -9.84
CA ILE A 98 -4.36 2.51 -10.61
C ILE A 98 -3.62 2.50 -11.95
N THR A 99 -2.44 1.91 -11.96
CA THR A 99 -1.58 1.76 -13.17
C THR A 99 -1.33 0.30 -13.45
N ASP A 100 -0.90 -0.05 -14.65
CA ASP A 100 -0.36 -1.39 -14.89
C ASP A 100 0.73 -1.68 -13.87
N SER A 101 0.66 -2.84 -13.22
CA SER A 101 1.46 -3.15 -12.05
C SER A 101 1.79 -4.62 -11.93
N GLU A 102 2.78 -4.93 -11.09
CA GLU A 102 3.14 -6.29 -10.71
C GLU A 102 3.30 -6.35 -9.19
N ALA A 103 2.94 -7.49 -8.60
CA ALA A 103 3.17 -7.76 -7.20
C ALA A 103 3.57 -9.22 -6.97
N LEU A 104 4.38 -9.47 -5.94
CA LEU A 104 4.55 -10.78 -5.36
C LEU A 104 3.37 -11.05 -4.44
N CYS A 105 2.55 -12.03 -4.81
CA CYS A 105 1.36 -12.47 -4.07
C CYS A 105 1.73 -13.65 -3.18
N VAL A 106 1.47 -13.56 -1.89
CA VAL A 106 1.77 -14.61 -0.91
C VAL A 106 0.55 -14.83 -0.03
N SER A 107 0.06 -16.07 0.02
CA SER A 107 -1.07 -16.41 0.87
C SER A 107 -0.69 -16.44 2.36
N ARG A 108 -1.70 -16.22 3.21
CA ARG A 108 -1.56 -16.35 4.67
C ARG A 108 -0.95 -17.70 5.09
N GLN A 109 -1.36 -18.80 4.44
CA GLN A 109 -0.86 -20.13 4.74
C GLN A 109 0.63 -20.25 4.43
N GLN A 110 1.07 -19.76 3.27
CA GLN A 110 2.48 -19.78 2.86
C GLN A 110 3.36 -18.96 3.80
N LEU A 111 2.91 -17.73 4.16
CA LEU A 111 3.62 -16.90 5.13
C LEU A 111 3.65 -17.51 6.53
N SER A 112 2.55 -18.09 7.00
CA SER A 112 2.51 -18.76 8.30
C SER A 112 3.52 -19.91 8.36
N SER A 113 3.61 -20.69 7.29
CA SER A 113 4.60 -21.77 7.18
C SER A 113 6.04 -21.24 7.24
N LEU A 114 6.31 -20.14 6.53
CA LEU A 114 7.63 -19.50 6.55
C LEU A 114 7.96 -18.93 7.94
N PHE A 115 7.03 -18.23 8.60
CA PHE A 115 7.23 -17.68 9.94
C PHE A 115 7.47 -18.76 10.98
N ASN A 116 6.81 -19.91 10.85
CA ASN A 116 7.02 -21.06 11.73
C ASN A 116 8.33 -21.80 11.45
N SER A 117 8.97 -21.60 10.30
CA SER A 117 10.20 -22.29 9.93
C SER A 117 11.44 -21.74 10.64
N SER A 118 11.45 -20.47 11.03
CA SER A 118 12.58 -19.86 11.72
C SER A 118 12.21 -18.61 12.51
N LEU A 119 12.93 -18.40 13.62
CA LEU A 119 12.80 -17.20 14.45
C LEU A 119 13.09 -15.91 13.65
N LYS A 120 13.97 -15.96 12.66
CA LYS A 120 14.29 -14.83 11.80
C LYS A 120 13.08 -14.36 11.01
N PHE A 121 12.36 -15.29 10.37
CA PHE A 121 11.14 -14.96 9.63
C PHE A 121 9.98 -14.56 10.55
N ALA A 122 9.85 -15.17 11.73
CA ALA A 122 8.88 -14.73 12.74
C ALA A 122 9.13 -13.28 13.17
N ASN A 123 10.41 -12.91 13.41
CA ASN A 123 10.78 -11.53 13.72
C ASN A 123 10.54 -10.57 12.55
N LEU A 124 10.77 -10.99 11.31
CA LEU A 124 10.41 -10.20 10.13
C LEU A 124 8.91 -9.85 10.14
N GLY A 125 8.05 -10.84 10.35
CA GLY A 125 6.60 -10.62 10.45
C GLY A 125 6.25 -9.63 11.55
N ARG A 126 6.84 -9.76 12.74
CA ARG A 126 6.66 -8.81 13.85
C ARG A 126 7.09 -7.39 13.46
N CYS A 127 8.28 -7.22 12.90
CA CYS A 127 8.78 -5.91 12.47
C CYS A 127 7.87 -5.25 11.42
N ILE A 128 7.35 -6.01 10.44
CA ILE A 128 6.40 -5.49 9.43
C ILE A 128 5.13 -4.97 10.10
N VAL A 129 4.58 -5.70 11.08
CA VAL A 129 3.39 -5.26 11.82
C VAL A 129 3.68 -4.03 12.67
N GLU A 130 4.81 -3.96 13.37
CA GLU A 130 5.23 -2.79 14.16
C GLU A 130 5.35 -1.54 13.27
N GLU A 131 5.95 -1.67 12.09
CA GLU A 131 6.03 -0.58 11.11
C GLU A 131 4.67 -0.14 10.61
N PHE A 132 3.79 -1.09 10.31
CA PHE A 132 2.43 -0.78 9.90
C PHE A 132 1.69 0.02 10.97
N ILE A 133 1.84 -0.35 12.24
CA ILE A 133 1.24 0.40 13.37
C ILE A 133 1.79 1.82 13.44
N LEU A 134 3.12 2.00 13.31
CA LEU A 134 3.75 3.33 13.32
C LEU A 134 3.29 4.21 12.16
N LEU A 135 3.20 3.65 10.95
CA LEU A 135 2.69 4.36 9.78
C LEU A 135 1.23 4.77 9.96
N TYR A 136 0.40 3.87 10.47
CA TYR A 136 -1.01 4.13 10.75
C TYR A 136 -1.20 5.21 11.81
N GLU A 137 -0.45 5.18 12.91
CA GLU A 137 -0.48 6.22 13.94
C GLU A 137 -0.04 7.57 13.37
N GLY A 138 1.08 7.59 12.63
CA GLY A 138 1.60 8.80 11.98
C GLY A 138 0.58 9.42 11.02
N TRP A 139 -0.08 8.58 10.19
CA TRP A 139 -1.14 9.02 9.31
C TRP A 139 -2.33 9.62 10.08
N HIS A 140 -2.77 8.94 11.15
CA HIS A 140 -3.86 9.42 12.01
C HIS A 140 -3.56 10.81 12.59
N ILE A 141 -2.36 10.99 13.11
CA ILE A 141 -1.91 12.28 13.66
C ILE A 141 -1.91 13.36 12.56
N LYS A 142 -1.40 13.07 11.37
CA LYS A 142 -1.41 13.99 10.22
C LYS A 142 -2.83 14.39 9.84
N MET A 143 -3.77 13.45 9.78
CA MET A 143 -5.17 13.71 9.43
C MET A 143 -5.86 14.66 10.41
N TRP A 144 -5.53 14.60 11.71
CA TRP A 144 -6.10 15.47 12.74
C TRP A 144 -5.41 16.83 12.88
N ARG A 145 -4.10 16.91 12.65
CA ARG A 145 -3.29 18.11 12.93
C ARG A 145 -3.03 18.98 11.71
N GLN A 146 -3.12 18.43 10.50
CA GLN A 146 -2.74 19.11 9.27
C GLN A 146 -3.98 19.50 8.45
N ASN A 147 -3.91 20.68 7.83
CA ASN A 147 -4.87 21.09 6.82
C ASN A 147 -4.58 20.41 5.47
N ALA A 148 -5.48 20.56 4.50
CA ALA A 148 -5.37 19.91 3.20
C ALA A 148 -4.12 20.35 2.39
N PHE A 149 -3.66 21.60 2.57
CA PHE A 149 -2.45 22.10 1.91
C PHE A 149 -1.20 21.39 2.47
N GLU A 150 -1.08 21.30 3.78
CA GLU A 150 0.02 20.60 4.44
C GLU A 150 0.06 19.11 4.10
N ARG A 151 -1.11 18.45 4.09
CA ARG A 151 -1.21 17.04 3.66
C ARG A 151 -0.80 16.86 2.18
N TYR A 152 -1.14 17.83 1.32
CA TYR A 152 -0.71 17.80 -0.07
C TYR A 152 0.80 17.95 -0.23
N LEU A 153 1.45 18.83 0.56
CA LEU A 153 2.91 18.96 0.56
C LEU A 153 3.59 17.67 1.02
N ASN A 154 3.08 17.04 2.08
CA ASN A 154 3.59 15.74 2.52
C ASN A 154 3.44 14.66 1.45
N LEU A 155 2.30 14.61 0.75
CA LEU A 155 2.08 13.66 -0.33
C LEU A 155 3.06 13.88 -1.50
N LEU A 156 3.39 15.14 -1.82
CA LEU A 156 4.41 15.48 -2.81
C LEU A 156 5.80 15.00 -2.41
N GLU A 157 6.13 15.07 -1.14
CA GLU A 157 7.44 14.69 -0.60
C GLU A 157 7.56 13.15 -0.46
N GLU A 158 6.53 12.51 0.11
CA GLU A 158 6.55 11.09 0.42
C GLU A 158 6.28 10.21 -0.82
N TYR A 159 5.43 10.67 -1.73
CA TYR A 159 4.96 9.93 -2.91
C TYR A 159 4.96 10.78 -4.19
N PRO A 160 6.11 11.31 -4.62
CA PRO A 160 6.18 12.18 -5.81
C PRO A 160 5.68 11.50 -7.08
N GLU A 161 5.85 10.18 -7.21
CA GLU A 161 5.37 9.37 -8.32
C GLU A 161 3.84 9.32 -8.40
N VAL A 162 3.14 9.39 -7.27
CA VAL A 162 1.67 9.35 -7.21
C VAL A 162 1.07 10.59 -7.87
N ILE A 163 1.62 11.77 -7.59
CA ILE A 163 1.04 13.05 -8.01
C ILE A 163 1.04 13.22 -9.54
N GLY A 164 2.04 12.67 -10.23
CA GLY A 164 2.17 12.77 -11.68
C GLY A 164 1.45 11.68 -12.47
N ALA A 165 1.18 10.54 -11.82
CA ALA A 165 0.74 9.31 -12.48
C ALA A 165 -0.75 9.01 -12.31
N ILE A 166 -1.44 9.61 -11.32
CA ILE A 166 -2.80 9.24 -10.98
C ILE A 166 -3.83 10.36 -11.22
N PRO A 167 -5.10 10.02 -11.46
CA PRO A 167 -6.17 11.00 -11.61
C PRO A 167 -6.32 11.90 -10.39
N LEU A 168 -6.45 13.21 -10.61
CA LEU A 168 -6.59 14.21 -9.54
C LEU A 168 -7.77 13.94 -8.59
N LYS A 169 -8.81 13.26 -9.06
CA LYS A 169 -9.95 12.87 -8.22
C LYS A 169 -9.54 11.98 -7.04
N TYR A 170 -8.59 11.08 -7.23
CA TYR A 170 -8.08 10.20 -6.17
C TYR A 170 -7.21 10.95 -5.17
N VAL A 171 -6.38 11.88 -5.66
CA VAL A 171 -5.60 12.78 -4.79
C VAL A 171 -6.52 13.67 -3.95
N ALA A 172 -7.54 14.28 -4.57
CA ALA A 172 -8.51 15.11 -3.87
C ALA A 172 -9.28 14.30 -2.81
N SER A 173 -9.70 13.09 -3.16
CA SER A 173 -10.38 12.16 -2.26
C SER A 173 -9.50 11.80 -1.05
N TYR A 174 -8.23 11.45 -1.27
CA TYR A 174 -7.26 11.18 -0.20
C TYR A 174 -7.07 12.38 0.75
N LEU A 175 -7.06 13.59 0.21
CA LEU A 175 -6.92 14.81 0.98
C LEU A 175 -8.24 15.25 1.66
N GLY A 176 -9.36 14.59 1.38
CA GLY A 176 -10.68 14.94 1.91
C GLY A 176 -11.20 16.28 1.39
N ILE A 177 -10.88 16.64 0.14
CA ILE A 177 -11.27 17.91 -0.51
C ILE A 177 -11.83 17.69 -1.91
N THR A 178 -12.47 18.71 -2.47
CA THR A 178 -12.91 18.69 -3.87
C THR A 178 -11.74 18.84 -4.84
N VAL A 179 -11.93 18.35 -6.09
CA VAL A 179 -10.94 18.52 -7.17
C VAL A 179 -10.65 20.01 -7.44
N GLN A 180 -11.68 20.87 -7.31
CA GLN A 180 -11.54 22.33 -7.47
C GLN A 180 -10.64 22.94 -6.38
N SER A 181 -10.81 22.50 -5.13
CA SER A 181 -9.94 22.93 -4.02
C SER A 181 -8.49 22.48 -4.23
N LEU A 182 -8.28 21.24 -4.67
CA LEU A 182 -6.94 20.74 -5.03
C LEU A 182 -6.32 21.56 -6.17
N SER A 183 -7.09 21.91 -7.19
CA SER A 183 -6.62 22.74 -8.29
C SER A 183 -6.15 24.13 -7.83
N ARG A 184 -6.84 24.74 -6.86
CA ARG A 184 -6.42 26.03 -6.25
C ARG A 184 -5.12 25.89 -5.46
N ILE A 185 -4.98 24.82 -4.67
CA ILE A 185 -3.74 24.51 -3.94
C ILE A 185 -2.56 24.43 -4.92
N ARG A 186 -2.71 23.65 -6.00
CA ARG A 186 -1.67 23.46 -7.02
C ARG A 186 -1.32 24.77 -7.76
N ALA A 187 -2.31 25.61 -8.04
CA ALA A 187 -2.07 26.92 -8.69
C ALA A 187 -1.30 27.86 -7.78
N GLY A 188 -1.53 27.81 -6.47
CA GLY A 188 -0.79 28.61 -5.47
C GLY A 188 0.68 28.25 -5.33
N LEU A 189 1.03 26.97 -5.56
CA LEU A 189 2.43 26.48 -5.50
C LEU A 189 3.27 26.81 -6.75
N LYS A 190 2.62 27.21 -7.85
CA LYS A 190 3.30 27.58 -9.11
C LYS A 190 3.69 29.07 -9.19
N ARG A 191 3.33 29.84 -8.18
CA ARG A 191 3.66 31.27 -8.04
C ARG A 191 4.83 31.45 -7.10
#